data_8cf69e5ffe496a4f411b47ac06f1bcdd
#
_entry.id   8cf69e5ffe496a4f411b47ac06f1bcdd
#
_cell.length_a   1.000
_cell.length_b   1.000
_cell.length_c   1.000
_cell.angle_alpha   90.00
_cell.angle_beta   90.00
_cell.angle_gamma   90.00
#
_symmetry.space_group_name_H-M   'P 1'
#
loop_
_entity.id
_entity.type
_entity.pdbx_description
1 polymer ?
#
loop_
_entity_poly.entity_id
_entity_poly.type
_entity_poly.pdbx_seq_one_letter_code
_entity_poly.pdbx_strand_id
1 'polypeptide(L)'
;MINEFRGRYYFLSNFYSVPIKYGLLTFTNTEAAFHSEKCPVRAGEFTKLNPSEAKRLGRRVRLRSDWDQVKDQVMLDVVRAKFDQHPDLAQKLLATGDEELVEGNDWGDIYWGVYKGRGKNMLGKILMRVRAELREESPDEMVAEAENVKSSEQMSLY
;
A
#
# COMPACT_ATOMS: atom_id res chain seq x y z
N MET A 1 10.37 -8.66 12.07
CA MET A 1 9.57 -8.86 10.84
C MET A 1 8.10 -8.61 11.11
N ILE A 2 7.47 -7.82 10.25
CA ILE A 2 6.03 -7.62 10.25
C ILE A 2 5.49 -8.53 9.13
N ASN A 3 4.84 -9.61 9.51
CA ASN A 3 4.52 -10.71 8.59
C ASN A 3 3.06 -10.75 8.12
N GLU A 4 2.26 -9.76 8.53
CA GLU A 4 0.89 -9.55 8.03
C GLU A 4 0.47 -8.11 8.28
N PHE A 5 -0.42 -7.59 7.43
CA PHE A 5 -0.90 -6.22 7.52
C PHE A 5 -2.29 -6.17 8.15
N ARG A 6 -2.33 -6.46 9.45
CA ARG A 6 -3.54 -6.51 10.28
C ARG A 6 -3.32 -5.76 11.59
N GLY A 7 -4.39 -5.51 12.34
CA GLY A 7 -4.30 -4.81 13.61
C GLY A 7 -3.69 -3.43 13.43
N ARG A 8 -2.68 -3.10 14.23
CA ARG A 8 -1.99 -1.80 14.15
C ARG A 8 -1.21 -1.60 12.84
N TYR A 9 -0.97 -2.66 12.09
CA TYR A 9 -0.28 -2.61 10.79
C TYR A 9 -1.24 -2.63 9.60
N TYR A 10 -2.55 -2.54 9.84
CA TYR A 10 -3.55 -2.54 8.78
C TYR A 10 -3.37 -1.37 7.81
N PHE A 11 -2.81 -0.26 8.27
CA PHE A 11 -2.50 0.89 7.40
C PHE A 11 -1.55 0.54 6.25
N LEU A 12 -0.78 -0.55 6.35
CA LEU A 12 0.10 -1.04 5.29
C LEU A 12 -0.67 -1.75 4.18
N SER A 13 -1.86 -2.26 4.48
CA SER A 13 -2.68 -2.97 3.51
C SER A 13 -3.27 -2.03 2.46
N ASN A 14 -3.36 -2.51 1.23
CA ASN A 14 -4.09 -1.80 0.17
C ASN A 14 -5.59 -1.75 0.45
N PHE A 15 -6.09 -2.57 1.37
CA PHE A 15 -7.50 -2.57 1.78
C PHE A 15 -7.84 -1.48 2.79
N TYR A 16 -6.83 -0.83 3.36
CA TYR A 16 -7.03 0.24 4.33
C TYR A 16 -7.81 1.40 3.70
N SER A 17 -8.88 1.84 4.39
CA SER A 17 -9.76 2.90 3.90
C SER A 17 -9.11 4.26 4.13
N VAL A 18 -8.72 4.90 3.04
CA VAL A 18 -8.12 6.24 3.05
C VAL A 18 -8.25 6.83 1.65
N PRO A 19 -8.60 8.12 1.52
CA PRO A 19 -8.71 8.73 0.19
C PRO A 19 -7.35 8.82 -0.50
N ILE A 20 -7.31 8.36 -1.74
CA ILE A 20 -6.12 8.42 -2.60
C ILE A 20 -6.46 9.22 -3.85
N LYS A 21 -5.84 10.38 -3.98
CA LYS A 21 -5.90 11.14 -5.23
C LYS A 21 -4.84 10.59 -6.17
N TYR A 22 -5.27 10.04 -7.30
CA TYR A 22 -4.39 9.42 -8.28
C TYR A 22 -4.83 9.81 -9.68
N GLY A 23 -3.94 10.48 -10.41
CA GLY A 23 -4.33 11.13 -11.65
C GLY A 23 -5.37 12.21 -11.38
N LEU A 24 -6.45 12.21 -12.13
CA LEU A 24 -7.54 13.17 -11.98
C LEU A 24 -8.69 12.68 -11.08
N LEU A 25 -8.55 11.50 -10.49
CA LEU A 25 -9.60 10.84 -9.72
C LEU A 25 -9.19 10.67 -8.27
N THR A 26 -10.18 10.54 -7.39
CA THR A 26 -9.98 10.22 -5.98
C THR A 26 -10.66 8.89 -5.68
N PHE A 27 -9.89 7.98 -5.08
CA PHE A 27 -10.34 6.64 -4.70
C PHE A 27 -10.45 6.55 -3.18
N THR A 28 -11.18 5.56 -2.67
CA THR A 28 -11.35 5.38 -1.23
C THR A 28 -10.34 4.41 -0.60
N ASN A 29 -9.50 3.81 -1.42
CA ASN A 29 -8.47 2.87 -0.98
C ASN A 29 -7.45 2.64 -2.09
N THR A 30 -6.29 2.12 -1.73
CA THR A 30 -5.19 1.86 -2.68
C THR A 30 -5.54 0.76 -3.69
N GLU A 31 -6.29 -0.26 -3.24
CA GLU A 31 -6.69 -1.37 -4.11
C GLU A 31 -7.51 -0.87 -5.30
N ALA A 32 -8.46 0.03 -5.05
CA ALA A 32 -9.28 0.62 -6.11
C ALA A 32 -8.44 1.46 -7.09
N ALA A 33 -7.54 2.28 -6.57
CA ALA A 33 -6.63 3.07 -7.41
C ALA A 33 -5.76 2.17 -8.28
N PHE A 34 -5.24 1.09 -7.72
CA PHE A 34 -4.42 0.12 -8.45
C PHE A 34 -5.22 -0.55 -9.57
N HIS A 35 -6.38 -1.12 -9.26
CA HIS A 35 -7.19 -1.83 -10.24
C HIS A 35 -7.73 -0.92 -11.34
N SER A 36 -7.92 0.38 -11.06
CA SER A 36 -8.39 1.35 -12.06
C SER A 36 -7.45 1.44 -13.26
N GLU A 37 -6.16 1.19 -13.06
CA GLU A 37 -5.17 1.25 -14.13
C GLU A 37 -5.20 0.05 -15.09
N LYS A 38 -5.92 -1.02 -14.73
CA LYS A 38 -6.11 -2.17 -15.62
C LYS A 38 -6.89 -1.81 -16.86
N CYS A 39 -7.80 -0.84 -16.75
CA CYS A 39 -8.62 -0.36 -17.85
C CYS A 39 -8.86 1.14 -17.66
N PRO A 40 -7.92 2.01 -18.08
CA PRO A 40 -7.98 3.45 -17.79
C PRO A 40 -9.25 4.13 -18.25
N VAL A 41 -9.85 3.71 -19.36
CA VAL A 41 -11.10 4.31 -19.86
C VAL A 41 -12.29 4.07 -18.91
N ARG A 42 -12.18 3.08 -18.02
CA ARG A 42 -13.20 2.76 -17.01
C ARG A 42 -12.75 3.12 -15.59
N ALA A 43 -11.67 3.88 -15.44
CA ALA A 43 -11.10 4.21 -14.12
C ALA A 43 -12.12 4.85 -13.18
N GLY A 44 -13.01 5.71 -13.70
CA GLY A 44 -14.04 6.38 -12.92
C GLY A 44 -15.00 5.42 -12.19
N GLU A 45 -15.18 4.19 -12.69
CA GLU A 45 -16.04 3.21 -12.06
C GLU A 45 -15.47 2.65 -10.76
N PHE A 46 -14.17 2.86 -10.50
CA PHE A 46 -13.49 2.37 -9.29
C PHE A 46 -13.52 3.37 -8.12
N THR A 47 -13.90 4.64 -8.36
CA THR A 47 -13.73 5.73 -7.38
C THR A 47 -14.50 5.53 -6.07
N LYS A 48 -15.63 4.82 -6.10
CA LYS A 48 -16.47 4.60 -4.92
C LYS A 48 -16.49 3.15 -4.45
N LEU A 49 -15.66 2.30 -5.05
CA LEU A 49 -15.65 0.89 -4.71
C LEU A 49 -14.83 0.62 -3.46
N ASN A 50 -15.32 -0.30 -2.61
CA ASN A 50 -14.48 -0.85 -1.55
C ASN A 50 -13.43 -1.80 -2.18
N PRO A 51 -12.41 -2.23 -1.41
CA PRO A 51 -11.32 -3.03 -1.98
C PRO A 51 -11.79 -4.33 -2.64
N SER A 52 -12.74 -5.03 -2.04
CA SER A 52 -13.25 -6.29 -2.58
C SER A 52 -14.02 -6.08 -3.89
N GLU A 53 -14.83 -5.03 -3.96
CA GLU A 53 -15.53 -4.65 -5.17
C GLU A 53 -14.57 -4.25 -6.29
N ALA A 54 -13.55 -3.47 -5.95
CA ALA A 54 -12.51 -3.06 -6.89
C ALA A 54 -11.76 -4.26 -7.46
N LYS A 55 -11.41 -5.21 -6.62
CA LYS A 55 -10.74 -6.44 -7.02
C LYS A 55 -11.62 -7.26 -7.98
N ARG A 56 -12.92 -7.37 -7.71
CA ARG A 56 -13.86 -8.06 -8.59
C ARG A 56 -14.03 -7.38 -9.94
N LEU A 57 -14.20 -6.06 -9.94
CA LEU A 57 -14.31 -5.31 -11.19
C LEU A 57 -13.01 -5.39 -11.99
N GLY A 58 -11.86 -5.35 -11.32
CA GLY A 58 -10.56 -5.50 -11.94
C GLY A 58 -10.38 -6.82 -12.70
N ARG A 59 -11.08 -7.88 -12.30
CA ARG A 59 -11.08 -9.17 -13.00
C ARG A 59 -11.99 -9.20 -14.21
N ARG A 60 -12.93 -8.26 -14.31
CA ARG A 60 -13.95 -8.22 -15.37
C ARG A 60 -13.66 -7.24 -16.48
N VAL A 61 -12.89 -6.19 -16.20
CA VAL A 61 -12.55 -5.18 -17.19
C VAL A 61 -11.62 -5.74 -18.26
N ARG A 62 -11.65 -5.13 -19.44
CA ARG A 62 -10.71 -5.45 -20.49
C ARG A 62 -9.32 -5.00 -20.06
N LEU A 63 -8.42 -5.96 -19.84
CA LEU A 63 -7.07 -5.69 -19.37
C LEU A 63 -6.24 -5.03 -20.47
N ARG A 64 -5.56 -3.92 -20.14
CA ARG A 64 -4.60 -3.30 -21.05
C ARG A 64 -3.51 -4.30 -21.44
N SER A 65 -3.06 -4.24 -22.69
CA SER A 65 -2.15 -5.24 -23.23
C SER A 65 -0.77 -5.25 -22.57
N ASP A 66 -0.34 -4.13 -21.99
CA ASP A 66 0.96 -3.97 -21.34
C ASP A 66 0.90 -4.15 -19.81
N TRP A 67 -0.18 -4.72 -19.27
CA TRP A 67 -0.36 -4.80 -17.82
C TRP A 67 0.82 -5.47 -17.11
N ASP A 68 1.31 -6.60 -17.63
CA ASP A 68 2.41 -7.31 -16.99
C ASP A 68 3.72 -6.49 -16.96
N GLN A 69 3.91 -5.57 -17.90
CA GLN A 69 5.05 -4.69 -17.91
C GLN A 69 4.92 -3.48 -16.98
N VAL A 70 3.69 -3.04 -16.68
CA VAL A 70 3.45 -1.79 -15.94
C VAL A 70 2.94 -2.00 -14.53
N LYS A 71 2.44 -3.17 -14.17
CA LYS A 71 1.74 -3.42 -12.88
C LYS A 71 2.59 -3.08 -11.66
N ASP A 72 3.88 -3.37 -11.68
CA ASP A 72 4.78 -3.09 -10.56
C ASP A 72 4.97 -1.58 -10.39
N GLN A 73 5.14 -0.86 -11.49
CA GLN A 73 5.26 0.60 -11.46
C GLN A 73 3.94 1.24 -11.01
N VAL A 74 2.81 0.73 -11.47
CA VAL A 74 1.50 1.20 -11.04
C VAL A 74 1.34 1.02 -9.53
N MET A 75 1.69 -0.16 -9.00
CA MET A 75 1.62 -0.40 -7.56
C MET A 75 2.53 0.56 -6.78
N LEU A 76 3.73 0.77 -7.24
CA LEU A 76 4.66 1.73 -6.63
C LEU A 76 4.05 3.15 -6.62
N ASP A 77 3.47 3.57 -7.73
CA ASP A 77 2.91 4.92 -7.86
C ASP A 77 1.71 5.12 -6.92
N VAL A 78 0.80 4.15 -6.81
CA VAL A 78 -0.37 4.29 -5.94
C VAL A 78 0.02 4.20 -4.46
N VAL A 79 1.00 3.39 -4.11
CA VAL A 79 1.52 3.31 -2.73
C VAL A 79 2.23 4.62 -2.37
N ARG A 80 3.05 5.17 -3.25
CA ARG A 80 3.65 6.51 -3.06
C ARG A 80 2.57 7.57 -2.84
N ALA A 81 1.53 7.59 -3.66
CA ALA A 81 0.44 8.54 -3.54
C ALA A 81 -0.21 8.46 -2.16
N LYS A 82 -0.45 7.24 -1.65
CA LYS A 82 -1.02 7.02 -0.32
C LYS A 82 -0.17 7.69 0.78
N PHE A 83 1.11 7.41 0.82
CA PHE A 83 1.98 7.91 1.89
C PHE A 83 2.38 9.37 1.70
N ASP A 84 2.46 9.87 0.46
CA ASP A 84 2.72 11.29 0.20
C ASP A 84 1.53 12.16 0.61
N GLN A 85 0.32 11.66 0.46
CA GLN A 85 -0.91 12.41 0.76
C GLN A 85 -1.34 12.31 2.22
N HIS A 86 -0.78 11.38 2.99
CA HIS A 86 -1.15 11.13 4.39
C HIS A 86 0.07 11.13 5.29
N PRO A 87 0.50 12.31 5.78
CA PRO A 87 1.70 12.41 6.64
C PRO A 87 1.64 11.55 7.90
N ASP A 88 0.45 11.36 8.48
CA ASP A 88 0.24 10.47 9.62
C ASP A 88 0.62 9.02 9.28
N LEU A 89 0.23 8.55 8.10
CA LEU A 89 0.57 7.20 7.63
C LEU A 89 2.06 7.09 7.28
N ALA A 90 2.63 8.15 6.69
CA ALA A 90 4.07 8.20 6.42
C ALA A 90 4.88 8.05 7.72
N GLN A 91 4.47 8.73 8.80
CA GLN A 91 5.11 8.59 10.10
C GLN A 91 5.01 7.16 10.65
N LYS A 92 3.86 6.53 10.51
CA LYS A 92 3.68 5.14 10.92
C LYS A 92 4.54 4.18 10.10
N LEU A 93 4.69 4.41 8.80
CA LEU A 93 5.58 3.62 7.95
C LEU A 93 7.04 3.77 8.40
N LEU A 94 7.49 5.00 8.64
CA LEU A 94 8.83 5.26 9.15
C LEU A 94 9.06 4.63 10.54
N ALA A 95 8.03 4.60 11.39
CA ALA A 95 8.11 4.00 12.72
C ALA A 95 8.32 2.47 12.67
N THR A 96 8.07 1.82 11.55
CA THR A 96 8.42 0.40 11.38
C THR A 96 9.93 0.17 11.33
N GLY A 97 10.73 1.22 11.21
CA GLY A 97 12.19 1.16 11.26
C GLY A 97 12.78 0.37 10.10
N ASP A 98 13.58 -0.62 10.43
CA ASP A 98 14.21 -1.50 9.44
C ASP A 98 13.52 -2.87 9.38
N GLU A 99 12.32 -3.00 9.96
CA GLU A 99 11.58 -4.25 9.91
C GLU A 99 11.30 -4.68 8.47
N GLU A 100 11.46 -5.97 8.21
CA GLU A 100 10.99 -6.54 6.96
C GLU A 100 9.47 -6.52 6.96
N LEU A 101 8.88 -6.02 5.86
CA LEU A 101 7.44 -5.91 5.68
C LEU A 101 6.98 -6.98 4.71
N VAL A 102 6.11 -7.88 5.18
CA VAL A 102 5.63 -9.02 4.40
C VAL A 102 4.11 -9.01 4.35
N GLU A 103 3.55 -9.01 3.13
CA GLU A 103 2.12 -9.18 2.89
C GLU A 103 1.76 -10.66 3.04
N GLY A 104 1.76 -11.14 4.29
CA GLY A 104 1.29 -12.49 4.59
C GLY A 104 -0.22 -12.60 4.38
N ASN A 105 -0.65 -13.64 3.69
CA ASN A 105 -2.06 -13.82 3.37
C ASN A 105 -2.46 -15.29 3.42
N ASP A 106 -3.79 -15.53 3.42
CA ASP A 106 -4.39 -16.87 3.42
C ASP A 106 -5.26 -17.15 2.19
N TRP A 107 -5.22 -16.23 1.19
CA TRP A 107 -6.02 -16.37 -0.04
C TRP A 107 -5.19 -16.75 -1.28
N GLY A 108 -3.94 -17.12 -1.11
CA GLY A 108 -3.12 -17.68 -2.18
C GLY A 108 -2.35 -16.67 -3.03
N ASP A 109 -2.21 -15.43 -2.58
CA ASP A 109 -1.44 -14.43 -3.31
C ASP A 109 0.06 -14.64 -3.08
N ILE A 110 0.74 -15.10 -4.13
CA ILE A 110 2.19 -15.36 -4.12
C ILE A 110 2.96 -14.34 -4.97
N TYR A 111 2.30 -13.36 -5.53
CA TYR A 111 2.96 -12.28 -6.28
C TYR A 111 3.14 -11.04 -5.39
N TRP A 112 2.03 -10.46 -4.94
CA TRP A 112 2.10 -9.28 -4.07
C TRP A 112 2.48 -9.61 -2.64
N GLY A 113 2.19 -10.81 -2.21
CA GLY A 113 2.42 -11.26 -0.86
C GLY A 113 3.09 -12.63 -0.75
N VAL A 114 2.90 -13.24 0.42
CA VAL A 114 3.42 -14.56 0.78
C VAL A 114 2.27 -15.41 1.31
N TYR A 115 2.14 -16.61 0.76
CA TYR A 115 1.15 -17.61 1.15
C TYR A 115 1.84 -18.91 1.49
N LYS A 116 1.60 -19.42 2.70
CA LYS A 116 2.24 -20.66 3.20
C LYS A 116 3.77 -20.68 3.00
N GLY A 117 4.41 -19.55 3.33
CA GLY A 117 5.86 -19.41 3.22
C GLY A 117 6.41 -19.22 1.82
N ARG A 118 5.54 -19.00 0.82
CA ARG A 118 5.95 -18.84 -0.59
C ARG A 118 5.39 -17.55 -1.16
N GLY A 119 6.17 -16.84 -1.95
CA GLY A 119 5.74 -15.67 -2.69
C GLY A 119 6.83 -14.65 -2.87
N LYS A 120 6.61 -13.75 -3.84
CA LYS A 120 7.56 -12.68 -4.19
C LYS A 120 7.49 -11.50 -3.23
N ASN A 121 6.38 -11.32 -2.53
CA ASN A 121 6.18 -10.19 -1.62
C ASN A 121 6.42 -8.83 -2.28
N MET A 122 5.92 -8.63 -3.48
CA MET A 122 6.16 -7.39 -4.21
C MET A 122 5.60 -6.16 -3.49
N LEU A 123 4.44 -6.29 -2.83
CA LEU A 123 3.88 -5.17 -2.04
C LEU A 123 4.79 -4.83 -0.86
N GLY A 124 5.27 -5.83 -0.13
CA GLY A 124 6.20 -5.60 0.97
C GLY A 124 7.47 -4.91 0.52
N LYS A 125 8.04 -5.33 -0.61
CA LYS A 125 9.23 -4.72 -1.20
C LYS A 125 8.98 -3.26 -1.61
N ILE A 126 7.82 -2.97 -2.18
CA ILE A 126 7.42 -1.61 -2.56
C ILE A 126 7.27 -0.74 -1.31
N LEU A 127 6.63 -1.25 -0.26
CA LEU A 127 6.48 -0.51 1.00
C LEU A 127 7.84 -0.19 1.63
N MET A 128 8.77 -1.14 1.64
CA MET A 128 10.13 -0.90 2.14
C MET A 128 10.88 0.13 1.29
N ARG A 129 10.67 0.13 -0.02
CA ARG A 129 11.22 1.15 -0.92
C ARG A 129 10.65 2.54 -0.64
N VAL A 130 9.34 2.64 -0.49
CA VAL A 130 8.68 3.92 -0.18
C VAL A 130 9.16 4.43 1.18
N ARG A 131 9.31 3.56 2.17
CA ARG A 131 9.90 3.91 3.46
C ARG A 131 11.31 4.51 3.32
N ALA A 132 12.15 3.89 2.50
CA ALA A 132 13.50 4.41 2.24
C ALA A 132 13.46 5.77 1.56
N GLU A 133 12.57 5.97 0.59
CA GLU A 133 12.39 7.25 -0.09
C GLU A 133 11.96 8.35 0.88
N LEU A 134 11.04 8.04 1.80
CA LEU A 134 10.59 9.00 2.82
C LEU A 134 11.73 9.43 3.75
N ARG A 135 12.64 8.53 4.09
CA ARG A 135 13.82 8.85 4.89
C ARG A 135 14.76 9.82 4.17
N GLU A 136 14.90 9.67 2.85
CA GLU A 136 15.77 10.53 2.05
C GLU A 136 15.21 11.94 1.90
N GLU A 137 13.87 12.11 1.86
CA GLU A 137 13.23 13.41 1.69
C GLU A 137 13.42 14.35 2.90
N SER A 138 13.38 13.82 4.13
CA SER A 138 13.53 14.59 5.36
C SER A 138 14.10 13.70 6.47
N PRO A 139 15.39 13.29 6.36
CA PRO A 139 15.89 12.18 7.17
C PRO A 139 15.83 12.41 8.67
N ASP A 140 16.26 13.58 9.17
CA ASP A 140 16.39 13.80 10.63
C ASP A 140 15.03 14.07 11.29
N GLU A 141 14.25 14.96 10.73
CA GLU A 141 12.95 15.36 11.27
C GLU A 141 11.92 14.23 11.20
N MET A 142 11.80 13.57 10.05
CA MET A 142 10.82 12.51 9.87
C MET A 142 11.16 11.27 10.70
N VAL A 143 12.43 10.95 10.86
CA VAL A 143 12.84 9.82 11.71
C VAL A 143 12.53 10.13 13.18
N ALA A 144 12.78 11.35 13.65
CA ALA A 144 12.47 11.76 15.03
C ALA A 144 10.96 11.68 15.31
N GLU A 145 10.13 12.17 14.37
CA GLU A 145 8.67 12.07 14.47
C GLU A 145 8.17 10.62 14.46
N ALA A 146 8.78 9.77 13.62
CA ALA A 146 8.46 8.35 13.56
C ALA A 146 8.80 7.62 14.87
N GLU A 147 9.92 7.96 15.50
CA GLU A 147 10.29 7.41 16.81
C GLU A 147 9.28 7.81 17.88
N ASN A 148 8.76 9.02 17.86
CA ASN A 148 7.71 9.47 18.74
C ASN A 148 6.41 8.69 18.54
N VAL A 149 6.01 8.42 17.31
CA VAL A 149 4.84 7.58 16.98
C VAL A 149 5.02 6.18 17.54
N LYS A 150 6.19 5.58 17.35
CA LYS A 150 6.50 4.24 17.85
C LYS A 150 6.41 4.18 19.39
N SER A 151 6.93 5.17 20.09
CA SER A 151 6.84 5.28 21.55
C SER A 151 5.39 5.38 22.02
N SER A 152 4.58 6.19 21.35
CA SER A 152 3.14 6.35 21.67
C SER A 152 2.38 5.05 21.47
N GLU A 153 2.65 4.31 20.40
CA GLU A 153 2.02 3.01 20.15
C GLU A 153 2.42 1.97 21.20
N GLN A 154 3.67 1.96 21.63
CA GLN A 154 4.13 1.07 22.69
C GLN A 154 3.46 1.41 24.03
N MET A 155 3.31 2.69 24.35
CA MET A 155 2.63 3.14 25.57
C MET A 155 1.15 2.73 25.58
N SER A 156 0.48 2.74 24.44
CA SER A 156 -0.94 2.37 24.35
C SER A 156 -1.21 0.87 24.52
N LEU A 157 -0.16 0.03 24.47
CA LEU A 157 -0.26 -1.43 24.67
C LEU A 157 -0.23 -1.82 26.17
N TYR A 158 0.12 -0.89 27.04
CA TYR A 158 0.18 -1.10 28.50
C TYR A 158 -0.95 -0.35 29.20
#